data_9c31f7e3873686ff69c1fdd322e63ae4
#
_entry.id   9c31f7e3873686ff69c1fdd322e63ae4
#
_cell.length_a   1.000
_cell.length_b   1.000
_cell.length_c   1.000
_cell.angle_alpha   90.00
_cell.angle_beta   90.00
_cell.angle_gamma   90.00
#
_symmetry.space_group_name_H-M   'P 1'
#
loop_
_entity.id
_entity.type
_entity.pdbx_description
1 polymer ?
#
loop_
_entity_poly.entity_id
_entity_poly.type
_entity_poly.pdbx_seq_one_letter_code
_entity_poly.pdbx_strand_id
1 'polypeptide(L)'
;MDDDNDGWEDNTELICGTSSPFDPFDTPDDFDQDGICDILDYDDDNDTIIDAMDAFPFNPCAYMDTDGDGMPDFLVLNCNTTLIEDLDDDNDGYNDTNDSFPQDPNEWSDFDNDGYGDNYDTDDDGDTVPDVIDAFPLNSSEWFDNDEDGIGDNSDTDDDNDGTLDIDDDFPFDFGITTDTDGDGLPDNMTSGYNGSLSEDLDDDGDGVLDIYDQFPLDPTEWMDTDLDGIG
;
A
#
# COMPACT_ATOMS: atom_id res chain seq x y z
N MET A 1 -30.84 37.24 -41.32
CA MET A 1 -31.17 37.10 -42.72
C MET A 1 -30.17 36.07 -43.24
N ASP A 2 -30.63 35.27 -44.16
CA ASP A 2 -29.79 34.22 -44.79
C ASP A 2 -29.76 34.61 -46.27
N ASP A 3 -28.67 35.30 -46.72
CA ASP A 3 -28.58 35.96 -48.04
C ASP A 3 -28.27 34.98 -49.16
N ASP A 4 -27.70 33.80 -48.88
CA ASP A 4 -27.34 32.77 -49.86
C ASP A 4 -28.22 31.51 -49.78
N ASN A 5 -29.08 31.43 -48.75
CA ASN A 5 -30.07 30.36 -48.48
C ASN A 5 -29.42 28.97 -48.26
N ASP A 6 -28.33 28.90 -47.50
CA ASP A 6 -27.66 27.66 -47.12
C ASP A 6 -28.22 27.05 -45.80
N GLY A 7 -29.00 27.84 -45.06
CA GLY A 7 -29.61 27.44 -43.79
C GLY A 7 -29.02 28.12 -42.57
N TRP A 8 -27.91 28.85 -42.71
CA TRP A 8 -27.30 29.65 -41.68
C TRP A 8 -27.67 31.12 -41.81
N GLU A 9 -27.83 31.84 -40.73
CA GLU A 9 -28.04 33.28 -40.77
C GLU A 9 -26.72 34.02 -40.94
N ASP A 10 -26.66 35.04 -41.82
CA ASP A 10 -25.42 35.85 -42.10
C ASP A 10 -24.72 36.29 -40.79
N ASN A 11 -25.49 36.65 -39.77
CA ASN A 11 -24.92 37.10 -38.51
C ASN A 11 -24.31 35.97 -37.68
N THR A 12 -24.83 34.77 -37.82
CA THR A 12 -24.30 33.57 -37.17
C THR A 12 -22.95 33.17 -37.85
N GLU A 13 -22.96 33.15 -39.18
CA GLU A 13 -21.72 32.87 -39.95
C GLU A 13 -20.60 33.85 -39.66
N LEU A 14 -20.94 35.16 -39.53
CA LEU A 14 -19.96 36.17 -39.13
C LEU A 14 -19.41 35.99 -37.71
N ILE A 15 -20.19 35.43 -36.80
CA ILE A 15 -19.79 35.15 -35.44
C ILE A 15 -18.94 33.86 -35.42
N CYS A 16 -19.38 32.83 -36.13
CA CYS A 16 -18.67 31.57 -36.29
C CYS A 16 -17.30 31.76 -37.00
N GLY A 17 -17.24 32.75 -37.94
CA GLY A 17 -15.98 33.26 -38.47
C GLY A 17 -15.27 32.34 -39.46
N THR A 18 -15.88 31.21 -39.83
CA THR A 18 -15.29 30.18 -40.72
C THR A 18 -15.93 30.15 -42.09
N SER A 19 -17.07 30.82 -42.30
CA SER A 19 -17.85 30.80 -43.54
C SER A 19 -18.19 32.19 -44.08
N SER A 20 -18.70 32.24 -45.33
CA SER A 20 -19.07 33.44 -46.04
C SER A 20 -20.59 33.57 -46.22
N PRO A 21 -21.23 34.62 -45.69
CA PRO A 21 -22.71 34.85 -45.80
C PRO A 21 -23.22 35.02 -47.23
N PHE A 22 -22.41 34.80 -48.28
CA PHE A 22 -22.75 34.99 -49.67
C PHE A 22 -22.37 33.82 -50.56
N ASP A 23 -21.92 32.70 -49.97
CA ASP A 23 -21.52 31.49 -50.73
C ASP A 23 -22.23 30.25 -50.11
N PRO A 24 -23.32 29.77 -50.72
CA PRO A 24 -24.15 28.68 -50.19
C PRO A 24 -23.42 27.30 -50.13
N PHE A 25 -22.14 27.26 -50.40
CA PHE A 25 -21.29 26.08 -50.30
C PHE A 25 -20.21 26.25 -49.21
N ASP A 26 -20.20 27.39 -48.53
CA ASP A 26 -19.22 27.74 -47.48
C ASP A 26 -19.93 27.93 -46.14
N THR A 27 -20.37 26.82 -45.53
CA THR A 27 -21.08 26.79 -44.25
C THR A 27 -20.13 26.80 -43.05
N PRO A 28 -20.54 27.28 -41.87
CA PRO A 28 -19.77 27.15 -40.67
C PRO A 28 -19.44 25.68 -40.34
N ASP A 29 -18.33 25.49 -39.66
CA ASP A 29 -18.02 24.19 -39.05
C ASP A 29 -19.06 23.89 -37.96
N ASP A 30 -19.71 22.73 -38.04
CA ASP A 30 -20.75 22.20 -37.18
C ASP A 30 -20.60 20.67 -37.19
N PHE A 31 -19.82 20.16 -36.23
CA PHE A 31 -19.35 18.79 -36.27
C PHE A 31 -20.47 17.79 -36.07
N ASP A 32 -21.36 18.03 -35.10
CA ASP A 32 -22.47 17.15 -34.75
C ASP A 32 -23.76 17.41 -35.55
N GLN A 33 -23.80 18.51 -36.30
CA GLN A 33 -24.91 18.97 -37.16
C GLN A 33 -26.20 19.30 -36.39
N ASP A 34 -26.05 19.88 -35.21
CA ASP A 34 -27.20 20.33 -34.41
C ASP A 34 -27.68 21.74 -34.77
N GLY A 35 -26.91 22.50 -35.57
CA GLY A 35 -27.21 23.85 -36.04
C GLY A 35 -26.62 24.95 -35.16
N ILE A 36 -25.69 24.62 -34.29
CA ILE A 36 -24.81 25.53 -33.58
C ILE A 36 -23.39 25.26 -34.13
N CYS A 37 -22.66 26.29 -34.49
CA CYS A 37 -21.30 26.08 -34.98
C CYS A 37 -20.31 25.80 -33.83
N ASP A 38 -19.25 25.02 -34.09
CA ASP A 38 -18.29 24.55 -33.12
C ASP A 38 -17.73 25.67 -32.20
N ILE A 39 -17.57 26.90 -32.72
CA ILE A 39 -17.06 28.03 -31.93
C ILE A 39 -18.08 28.60 -30.92
N LEU A 40 -19.35 28.31 -31.09
CA LEU A 40 -20.47 28.76 -30.24
C LEU A 40 -21.09 27.60 -29.46
N ASP A 41 -20.77 26.40 -29.86
CA ASP A 41 -21.18 25.21 -29.16
C ASP A 41 -20.37 25.05 -27.86
N TYR A 42 -20.84 24.28 -26.97
CA TYR A 42 -20.18 23.88 -25.73
C TYR A 42 -19.94 22.37 -25.65
N ASP A 43 -20.42 21.61 -26.62
CA ASP A 43 -20.38 20.15 -26.69
C ASP A 43 -20.38 19.75 -28.19
N ASP A 44 -19.23 19.98 -28.85
CA ASP A 44 -19.07 19.95 -30.31
C ASP A 44 -19.41 18.59 -30.95
N ASP A 45 -19.42 17.51 -30.21
CA ASP A 45 -19.75 16.18 -30.73
C ASP A 45 -21.03 15.56 -30.15
N ASN A 46 -21.70 16.30 -29.22
CA ASN A 46 -22.96 15.92 -28.60
C ASN A 46 -22.91 14.61 -27.82
N ASP A 47 -21.77 14.32 -27.16
CA ASP A 47 -21.61 13.15 -26.31
C ASP A 47 -22.09 13.37 -24.87
N THR A 48 -22.48 14.60 -24.53
CA THR A 48 -22.93 15.11 -23.24
C THR A 48 -21.83 15.60 -22.29
N ILE A 49 -20.58 15.54 -22.72
CA ILE A 49 -19.45 16.14 -22.02
C ILE A 49 -19.10 17.45 -22.74
N ILE A 50 -18.97 18.52 -22.00
CA ILE A 50 -18.63 19.81 -22.60
C ILE A 50 -17.15 19.86 -22.99
N ASP A 51 -16.81 20.53 -24.11
CA ASP A 51 -15.45 20.63 -24.67
C ASP A 51 -14.38 20.99 -23.65
N ALA A 52 -14.72 21.83 -22.70
CA ALA A 52 -13.78 22.25 -21.65
C ALA A 52 -13.40 21.12 -20.66
N MET A 53 -14.12 20.02 -20.68
CA MET A 53 -13.92 18.84 -19.85
C MET A 53 -13.70 17.58 -20.69
N ASP A 54 -13.68 17.72 -22.00
CA ASP A 54 -13.50 16.66 -22.97
C ASP A 54 -12.10 16.71 -23.56
N ALA A 55 -11.35 15.62 -23.45
CA ALA A 55 -10.07 15.48 -24.09
C ALA A 55 -10.18 15.25 -25.62
N PHE A 56 -11.37 14.85 -26.10
CA PHE A 56 -11.66 14.52 -27.50
C PHE A 56 -12.90 15.24 -28.05
N PRO A 57 -13.00 16.58 -28.04
CA PRO A 57 -14.22 17.36 -28.29
C PRO A 57 -14.89 17.14 -29.65
N PHE A 58 -14.27 16.41 -30.56
CA PHE A 58 -14.77 16.04 -31.88
C PHE A 58 -14.89 14.53 -32.06
N ASN A 59 -15.04 13.78 -30.97
CA ASN A 59 -15.14 12.33 -31.06
C ASN A 59 -16.09 11.74 -29.99
N PRO A 60 -17.38 11.59 -30.28
CA PRO A 60 -18.41 11.16 -29.31
C PRO A 60 -18.22 9.74 -28.77
N CYS A 61 -17.05 9.16 -29.01
CA CYS A 61 -16.69 7.82 -28.51
C CYS A 61 -15.73 7.84 -27.33
N ALA A 62 -15.18 9.01 -26.99
CA ALA A 62 -14.15 9.16 -25.97
C ALA A 62 -14.15 10.57 -25.41
N TYR A 63 -13.90 10.75 -24.13
CA TYR A 63 -13.82 12.06 -23.49
C TYR A 63 -12.70 12.18 -22.42
N MET A 64 -12.08 11.09 -22.03
CA MET A 64 -11.08 11.05 -20.97
C MET A 64 -9.74 10.57 -21.50
N ASP A 65 -8.67 11.25 -21.08
CA ASP A 65 -7.27 10.98 -21.44
C ASP A 65 -6.45 11.49 -20.24
N THR A 66 -6.20 10.60 -19.29
CA THR A 66 -5.65 10.96 -17.96
C THR A 66 -4.20 11.42 -18.06
N ASP A 67 -3.38 10.78 -18.89
CA ASP A 67 -1.97 11.12 -19.07
C ASP A 67 -1.69 12.12 -20.20
N GLY A 68 -2.67 12.37 -21.09
CA GLY A 68 -2.58 13.33 -22.17
C GLY A 68 -1.78 12.85 -23.38
N ASP A 69 -1.68 11.54 -23.61
CA ASP A 69 -0.91 10.97 -24.72
C ASP A 69 -1.69 10.89 -26.04
N GLY A 70 -3.01 11.11 -25.98
CA GLY A 70 -3.94 11.09 -27.12
C GLY A 70 -4.61 9.74 -27.34
N MET A 71 -4.44 8.78 -26.44
CA MET A 71 -5.27 7.60 -26.34
C MET A 71 -6.30 7.78 -25.22
N PRO A 72 -7.55 7.42 -25.44
CA PRO A 72 -8.58 7.55 -24.40
C PRO A 72 -8.53 6.44 -23.38
N ASP A 73 -8.77 6.79 -22.13
CA ASP A 73 -8.86 5.83 -21.02
C ASP A 73 -9.91 4.74 -21.30
N PHE A 74 -10.95 5.08 -22.03
CA PHE A 74 -11.96 4.09 -22.46
C PHE A 74 -12.70 4.55 -23.69
N LEU A 75 -13.29 3.59 -24.41
CA LEU A 75 -14.13 3.85 -25.57
C LEU A 75 -15.60 3.49 -25.30
N VAL A 76 -16.51 4.34 -25.76
CA VAL A 76 -17.97 4.09 -25.67
C VAL A 76 -18.31 2.86 -26.52
N LEU A 77 -19.01 1.90 -25.93
CA LEU A 77 -19.37 0.64 -26.57
C LEU A 77 -20.20 0.83 -27.84
N ASN A 78 -19.80 0.15 -28.92
CA ASN A 78 -20.44 0.19 -30.26
C ASN A 78 -20.34 1.54 -30.95
N CYS A 79 -19.49 2.41 -30.54
CA CYS A 79 -19.17 3.65 -31.21
C CYS A 79 -18.16 3.42 -32.35
N ASN A 80 -18.23 4.24 -33.40
CA ASN A 80 -17.37 4.09 -34.58
C ASN A 80 -16.24 5.11 -34.57
N THR A 81 -15.12 4.73 -34.00
CA THR A 81 -13.90 5.55 -33.96
C THR A 81 -12.70 4.79 -34.47
N THR A 82 -11.61 5.50 -34.77
CA THR A 82 -10.29 4.94 -35.07
C THR A 82 -9.33 5.03 -33.89
N LEU A 83 -9.76 5.63 -32.79
CA LEU A 83 -8.99 5.66 -31.54
C LEU A 83 -8.81 4.24 -31.01
N ILE A 84 -7.76 4.06 -30.27
CA ILE A 84 -7.43 2.84 -29.57
C ILE A 84 -7.48 3.19 -28.09
N GLU A 85 -8.17 2.39 -27.31
CA GLU A 85 -8.24 2.52 -25.85
C GLU A 85 -6.85 2.36 -25.25
N ASP A 86 -6.52 3.21 -24.30
CA ASP A 86 -5.31 3.08 -23.51
C ASP A 86 -5.42 1.83 -22.62
N LEU A 87 -4.33 1.33 -22.15
CA LEU A 87 -4.24 0.18 -21.25
C LEU A 87 -3.37 0.48 -20.02
N ASP A 88 -2.91 1.73 -19.91
CA ASP A 88 -2.05 2.25 -18.85
C ASP A 88 -2.39 3.74 -18.75
N ASP A 89 -3.61 4.02 -18.23
CA ASP A 89 -4.30 5.32 -18.31
C ASP A 89 -3.51 6.49 -17.74
N ASP A 90 -2.57 6.24 -16.84
CA ASP A 90 -1.77 7.28 -16.18
C ASP A 90 -0.26 7.20 -16.50
N ASN A 91 0.15 6.23 -17.35
CA ASN A 91 1.51 6.03 -17.82
C ASN A 91 2.55 5.81 -16.70
N ASP A 92 2.15 5.13 -15.63
CA ASP A 92 3.07 4.76 -14.55
C ASP A 92 3.87 3.48 -14.84
N GLY A 93 3.45 2.71 -15.84
CA GLY A 93 4.08 1.47 -16.32
C GLY A 93 3.37 0.20 -15.85
N TYR A 94 2.26 0.33 -15.13
CA TYR A 94 1.34 -0.76 -14.82
C TYR A 94 0.09 -0.64 -15.69
N ASN A 95 -0.40 -1.75 -16.20
CA ASN A 95 -1.66 -1.74 -16.97
C ASN A 95 -2.85 -1.66 -16.02
N ASP A 96 -3.92 -0.96 -16.39
CA ASP A 96 -5.16 -0.78 -15.62
C ASP A 96 -5.73 -2.06 -15.03
N THR A 97 -5.58 -3.18 -15.73
CA THR A 97 -6.05 -4.49 -15.25
C THR A 97 -5.26 -5.06 -14.07
N ASN A 98 -4.07 -4.52 -13.80
CA ASN A 98 -3.17 -4.94 -12.72
C ASN A 98 -2.82 -3.78 -11.80
N ASP A 99 -3.45 -2.65 -12.01
CA ASP A 99 -3.32 -1.43 -11.26
C ASP A 99 -4.54 -1.24 -10.37
N SER A 100 -4.31 -0.95 -9.10
CA SER A 100 -5.37 -0.63 -8.15
C SER A 100 -5.86 0.82 -8.31
N PHE A 101 -5.05 1.68 -8.94
CA PHE A 101 -5.30 3.12 -9.11
C PHE A 101 -5.01 3.60 -10.53
N PRO A 102 -5.70 3.11 -11.57
CA PRO A 102 -5.37 3.31 -12.98
C PRO A 102 -5.34 4.78 -13.47
N GLN A 103 -5.55 5.73 -12.61
CA GLN A 103 -5.57 7.17 -12.93
C GLN A 103 -4.68 7.99 -11.99
N ASP A 104 -3.86 7.34 -11.16
CA ASP A 104 -2.91 8.01 -10.27
C ASP A 104 -1.48 7.49 -10.51
N PRO A 105 -0.66 8.19 -11.29
CA PRO A 105 0.68 7.74 -11.67
C PRO A 105 1.69 7.64 -10.51
N ASN A 106 1.24 7.69 -9.29
CA ASN A 106 2.07 7.50 -8.12
C ASN A 106 1.68 6.27 -7.31
N GLU A 107 0.57 5.61 -7.67
CA GLU A 107 0.01 4.46 -6.96
C GLU A 107 -0.40 3.36 -7.94
N TRP A 108 -0.05 2.12 -7.63
CA TRP A 108 -0.40 0.95 -8.47
C TRP A 108 -0.82 -0.26 -7.64
N SER A 109 -0.59 -0.24 -6.33
CA SER A 109 -0.85 -1.35 -5.41
C SER A 109 -1.63 -0.86 -4.19
N ASP A 110 -2.51 -1.71 -3.67
CA ASP A 110 -3.31 -1.51 -2.46
C ASP A 110 -3.42 -2.89 -1.81
N PHE A 111 -2.48 -3.18 -0.92
CA PHE A 111 -2.27 -4.54 -0.43
C PHE A 111 -3.39 -4.98 0.53
N ASP A 112 -3.83 -4.11 1.43
CA ASP A 112 -4.90 -4.40 2.39
C ASP A 112 -6.31 -4.07 1.86
N ASN A 113 -6.40 -3.37 0.71
CA ASN A 113 -7.61 -2.94 0.04
C ASN A 113 -8.45 -1.94 0.84
N ASP A 114 -7.81 -1.02 1.53
CA ASP A 114 -8.48 0.03 2.30
C ASP A 114 -8.78 1.29 1.45
N GLY A 115 -8.19 1.39 0.24
CA GLY A 115 -8.38 2.45 -0.74
C GLY A 115 -7.32 3.54 -0.69
N TYR A 116 -6.26 3.35 0.09
CA TYR A 116 -5.00 4.08 -0.02
C TYR A 116 -3.99 3.18 -0.74
N GLY A 117 -3.14 3.74 -1.57
CA GLY A 117 -2.09 2.98 -2.24
C GLY A 117 -0.86 2.83 -1.36
N ASP A 118 -0.13 1.72 -1.53
CA ASP A 118 1.02 1.35 -0.72
C ASP A 118 2.12 2.44 -0.65
N ASN A 119 2.20 3.35 -1.65
CA ASN A 119 3.16 4.44 -1.60
C ASN A 119 2.74 5.60 -0.66
N TYR A 120 1.45 5.76 -0.40
CA TYR A 120 0.89 6.79 0.48
C TYR A 120 0.39 6.23 1.80
N ASP A 121 0.14 4.94 1.85
CA ASP A 121 -0.21 4.28 3.09
C ASP A 121 0.98 4.29 4.06
N THR A 122 0.75 4.07 5.26
CA THR A 122 1.75 3.96 6.34
C THR A 122 1.62 2.66 7.12
N ASP A 123 0.71 1.77 6.67
CA ASP A 123 0.35 0.49 7.27
C ASP A 123 -0.19 -0.41 6.16
N ASP A 124 0.72 -0.77 5.20
CA ASP A 124 0.37 -1.39 3.90
C ASP A 124 -0.43 -2.69 4.01
N ASP A 125 -0.36 -3.40 5.10
CA ASP A 125 -1.08 -4.67 5.29
C ASP A 125 -2.25 -4.60 6.27
N GLY A 126 -2.47 -3.41 6.89
CA GLY A 126 -3.62 -3.11 7.73
C GLY A 126 -3.60 -3.80 9.09
N ASP A 127 -2.44 -4.21 9.61
CA ASP A 127 -2.32 -4.92 10.89
C ASP A 127 -2.24 -4.00 12.11
N THR A 128 -2.17 -2.69 11.89
CA THR A 128 -2.05 -1.61 12.89
C THR A 128 -0.62 -1.28 13.34
N VAL A 129 0.38 -1.92 12.77
CA VAL A 129 1.79 -1.59 12.97
C VAL A 129 2.30 -0.81 11.74
N PRO A 130 2.73 0.44 11.89
CA PRO A 130 3.20 1.21 10.74
C PRO A 130 4.46 0.62 10.08
N ASP A 131 4.55 0.66 8.75
CA ASP A 131 5.65 0.11 7.93
C ASP A 131 7.04 0.47 8.43
N VAL A 132 7.19 1.69 8.95
CA VAL A 132 8.49 2.19 9.43
C VAL A 132 9.04 1.46 10.65
N ILE A 133 8.21 0.69 11.34
CA ILE A 133 8.55 -0.11 12.52
C ILE A 133 8.12 -1.56 12.39
N ASP A 134 7.54 -1.91 11.25
CA ASP A 134 7.14 -3.26 10.89
C ASP A 134 8.29 -3.97 10.17
N ALA A 135 8.66 -5.14 10.64
CA ALA A 135 9.65 -5.98 9.97
C ALA A 135 9.08 -6.65 8.70
N PHE A 136 7.75 -6.74 8.59
CA PHE A 136 7.02 -7.43 7.50
C PHE A 136 5.86 -6.60 6.94
N PRO A 137 6.07 -5.40 6.38
CA PRO A 137 5.02 -4.43 6.03
C PRO A 137 3.94 -4.90 5.04
N LEU A 138 4.07 -6.09 4.49
CA LEU A 138 3.11 -6.71 3.57
C LEU A 138 2.62 -8.07 4.10
N ASN A 139 2.65 -8.29 5.42
CA ASN A 139 2.21 -9.54 6.02
C ASN A 139 1.52 -9.31 7.35
N SER A 140 0.25 -9.01 7.35
CA SER A 140 -0.60 -8.71 8.51
C SER A 140 -0.68 -9.78 9.61
N SER A 141 0.14 -10.80 9.57
CA SER A 141 0.29 -11.78 10.63
C SER A 141 1.62 -11.72 11.35
N GLU A 142 2.55 -10.89 10.89
CA GLU A 142 3.91 -10.74 11.43
C GLU A 142 4.30 -9.27 11.44
N TRP A 143 4.92 -8.79 12.49
CA TRP A 143 5.36 -7.38 12.61
C TRP A 143 6.71 -7.23 13.34
N PHE A 144 7.19 -8.25 14.06
CA PHE A 144 8.49 -8.28 14.69
C PHE A 144 9.33 -9.44 14.17
N ASP A 145 10.64 -9.26 14.19
CA ASP A 145 11.68 -10.24 13.85
C ASP A 145 12.84 -9.92 14.79
N ASN A 146 12.84 -10.58 15.96
CA ASN A 146 13.71 -10.22 17.07
C ASN A 146 15.18 -10.51 16.78
N ASP A 147 15.46 -11.59 16.06
CA ASP A 147 16.82 -12.03 15.71
C ASP A 147 17.26 -11.66 14.29
N GLU A 148 16.37 -11.05 13.51
CA GLU A 148 16.57 -10.60 12.12
C GLU A 148 16.91 -11.76 11.15
N ASP A 149 16.33 -12.95 11.34
CA ASP A 149 16.58 -14.10 10.47
C ASP A 149 15.61 -14.16 9.26
N GLY A 150 14.54 -13.33 9.30
CA GLY A 150 13.51 -13.21 8.26
C GLY A 150 12.29 -14.09 8.49
N ILE A 151 12.17 -14.72 9.65
CA ILE A 151 10.94 -15.35 10.16
C ILE A 151 10.40 -14.44 11.25
N GLY A 152 9.10 -14.13 11.23
CA GLY A 152 8.52 -13.27 12.25
C GLY A 152 8.24 -14.02 13.56
N ASP A 153 8.32 -13.29 14.68
CA ASP A 153 8.18 -13.84 16.03
C ASP A 153 6.89 -14.66 16.23
N ASN A 154 5.82 -14.37 15.46
CA ASN A 154 4.59 -15.17 15.56
C ASN A 154 4.70 -16.56 14.90
N SER A 155 5.63 -16.76 14.02
CA SER A 155 5.83 -18.00 13.24
C SER A 155 7.16 -18.68 13.57
N ASP A 156 8.11 -17.96 14.18
CA ASP A 156 9.32 -18.53 14.67
C ASP A 156 9.06 -19.43 15.90
N THR A 157 9.95 -20.23 16.26
CA THR A 157 9.89 -21.13 17.41
C THR A 157 11.11 -21.00 18.32
N ASP A 158 12.03 -20.07 17.97
CA ASP A 158 13.26 -19.76 18.68
C ASP A 158 13.60 -18.30 18.38
N ASP A 159 12.76 -17.36 18.92
CA ASP A 159 12.67 -15.94 18.55
C ASP A 159 13.99 -15.16 18.68
N ASP A 160 14.95 -15.68 19.45
CA ASP A 160 16.25 -15.03 19.61
C ASP A 160 17.42 -15.86 19.03
N ASN A 161 17.12 -17.03 18.44
CA ASN A 161 18.08 -17.93 17.80
C ASN A 161 19.26 -18.36 18.74
N ASP A 162 18.98 -18.51 20.04
CA ASP A 162 20.00 -18.99 20.97
C ASP A 162 20.15 -20.52 21.00
N GLY A 163 19.17 -21.22 20.43
CA GLY A 163 19.11 -22.67 20.27
C GLY A 163 18.17 -23.34 21.29
N THR A 164 17.46 -22.55 22.10
CA THR A 164 16.38 -22.99 22.97
C THR A 164 15.07 -22.59 22.33
N LEU A 165 14.07 -23.44 22.31
CA LEU A 165 12.77 -23.08 21.74
C LEU A 165 12.00 -22.21 22.72
N ASP A 166 11.20 -21.26 22.23
CA ASP A 166 10.37 -20.31 23.04
C ASP A 166 9.55 -21.02 24.10
N ILE A 167 9.02 -22.21 23.79
CA ILE A 167 8.21 -23.00 24.71
C ILE A 167 9.01 -23.55 25.90
N ASP A 168 10.32 -23.64 25.76
CA ASP A 168 11.26 -24.16 26.75
C ASP A 168 12.20 -23.05 27.26
N ASP A 169 11.97 -21.79 26.85
CA ASP A 169 12.73 -20.60 27.17
C ASP A 169 11.93 -19.63 28.02
N ASP A 170 12.45 -19.23 29.17
CA ASP A 170 11.83 -18.22 30.02
C ASP A 170 12.10 -16.79 29.51
N PHE A 171 13.04 -16.61 28.57
CA PHE A 171 13.46 -15.33 27.98
C PHE A 171 13.51 -15.38 26.44
N PRO A 172 12.44 -15.70 25.72
CA PRO A 172 12.45 -16.06 24.29
C PRO A 172 12.93 -14.94 23.35
N PHE A 173 13.17 -13.72 23.84
CA PHE A 173 13.64 -12.56 23.05
C PHE A 173 15.05 -12.10 23.45
N ASP A 174 15.73 -12.81 24.36
CA ASP A 174 16.99 -12.38 24.96
C ASP A 174 18.09 -13.42 24.76
N PHE A 175 18.73 -13.43 23.59
CA PHE A 175 19.77 -14.37 23.21
C PHE A 175 20.77 -14.73 24.33
N GLY A 176 20.80 -15.99 24.67
CA GLY A 176 21.79 -16.57 25.58
C GLY A 176 21.43 -16.53 27.05
N ILE A 177 20.18 -16.34 27.38
CA ILE A 177 19.57 -16.57 28.71
C ILE A 177 18.27 -17.35 28.52
N THR A 178 18.06 -18.43 29.26
CA THR A 178 16.98 -19.38 28.96
C THR A 178 16.20 -19.85 30.17
N THR A 179 16.69 -19.63 31.39
CA THR A 179 16.06 -20.17 32.61
C THR A 179 15.89 -19.12 33.69
N ASP A 180 14.74 -19.17 34.37
CA ASP A 180 14.34 -18.35 35.50
C ASP A 180 13.59 -19.30 36.48
N THR A 181 14.33 -19.94 37.37
CA THR A 181 13.79 -21.04 38.19
C THR A 181 12.74 -20.56 39.18
N ASP A 182 12.86 -19.38 39.77
CA ASP A 182 11.92 -18.85 40.73
C ASP A 182 10.86 -17.90 40.12
N GLY A 183 11.04 -17.48 38.86
CA GLY A 183 10.10 -16.65 38.15
C GLY A 183 10.13 -15.18 38.53
N ASP A 184 11.25 -14.67 39.02
CA ASP A 184 11.39 -13.28 39.46
C ASP A 184 11.80 -12.34 38.31
N GLY A 185 12.16 -12.87 37.13
CA GLY A 185 12.55 -12.14 35.92
C GLY A 185 14.03 -11.87 35.82
N LEU A 186 14.85 -12.55 36.65
CA LEU A 186 16.31 -12.60 36.53
C LEU A 186 16.72 -13.98 36.02
N PRO A 187 17.69 -14.10 35.13
CA PRO A 187 18.13 -15.40 34.62
C PRO A 187 19.09 -16.10 35.60
N ASP A 188 18.89 -17.41 35.78
CA ASP A 188 19.79 -18.26 36.61
C ASP A 188 21.25 -18.20 36.13
N ASN A 189 21.43 -18.09 34.82
CA ASN A 189 22.76 -18.07 34.19
C ASN A 189 22.83 -17.16 32.97
N MET A 190 23.97 -16.56 32.76
CA MET A 190 24.25 -15.76 31.54
C MET A 190 25.30 -16.38 30.68
N THR A 191 25.05 -16.49 29.38
CA THR A 191 26.10 -16.91 28.46
C THR A 191 27.21 -15.85 28.29
N SER A 192 28.41 -16.32 27.98
CA SER A 192 29.52 -15.43 27.67
C SER A 192 29.24 -14.62 26.40
N GLY A 193 28.86 -13.36 26.53
CA GLY A 193 28.56 -12.47 25.40
C GLY A 193 27.19 -11.85 25.47
N TYR A 194 26.37 -12.20 26.46
CA TYR A 194 25.12 -11.50 26.71
C TYR A 194 25.36 -9.99 26.84
N ASN A 195 24.58 -9.21 26.11
CA ASN A 195 24.70 -7.75 26.08
C ASN A 195 23.39 -7.03 26.42
N GLY A 196 22.38 -7.75 26.89
CA GLY A 196 21.12 -7.22 27.35
C GLY A 196 21.23 -6.43 28.66
N SER A 197 20.09 -6.06 29.22
CA SER A 197 20.00 -5.21 30.41
C SER A 197 19.83 -5.96 31.72
N LEU A 198 19.56 -7.27 31.67
CA LEU A 198 19.36 -8.10 32.85
C LEU A 198 20.68 -8.38 33.55
N SER A 199 20.61 -8.71 34.81
CA SER A 199 21.73 -9.22 35.61
C SER A 199 21.42 -10.64 36.03
N GLU A 200 22.45 -11.49 36.13
CA GLU A 200 22.32 -12.85 36.65
C GLU A 200 21.69 -12.83 38.04
N ASP A 201 20.77 -13.74 38.25
CA ASP A 201 20.25 -14.00 39.60
C ASP A 201 21.37 -14.52 40.54
N LEU A 202 21.24 -14.42 41.78
CA LEU A 202 22.19 -14.89 42.78
C LEU A 202 21.52 -15.79 43.85
N ASP A 203 20.24 -16.09 43.66
CA ASP A 203 19.37 -16.89 44.54
C ASP A 203 18.32 -17.57 43.65
N ASP A 204 18.84 -18.44 42.71
CA ASP A 204 18.12 -18.97 41.55
C ASP A 204 16.77 -19.64 41.90
N ASP A 205 16.55 -20.11 43.13
CA ASP A 205 15.31 -20.73 43.54
C ASP A 205 14.47 -19.87 44.49
N GLY A 206 14.96 -18.67 44.87
CA GLY A 206 14.24 -17.70 45.67
C GLY A 206 13.98 -18.13 47.11
N ASP A 207 14.77 -19.07 47.68
CA ASP A 207 14.59 -19.55 49.07
C ASP A 207 15.18 -18.59 50.10
N GLY A 208 15.97 -17.62 49.69
CA GLY A 208 16.65 -16.60 50.50
C GLY A 208 18.08 -16.99 50.91
N VAL A 209 18.65 -18.03 50.32
CA VAL A 209 20.06 -18.45 50.45
C VAL A 209 20.72 -18.26 49.10
N LEU A 210 21.77 -17.46 49.03
CA LEU A 210 22.45 -17.20 47.75
C LEU A 210 23.11 -18.48 47.24
N ASP A 211 23.15 -18.70 45.93
CA ASP A 211 23.69 -19.90 45.23
C ASP A 211 25.11 -20.26 45.67
N ILE A 212 25.94 -19.25 45.93
CA ILE A 212 27.31 -19.48 46.44
C ILE A 212 27.36 -20.13 47.84
N TYR A 213 26.23 -20.12 48.56
CA TYR A 213 26.09 -20.71 49.88
C TYR A 213 25.08 -21.83 49.90
N ASP A 214 24.38 -22.08 48.81
CA ASP A 214 23.39 -23.11 48.62
C ASP A 214 24.01 -24.35 47.98
N GLN A 215 23.71 -25.53 48.50
CA GLN A 215 24.12 -26.80 47.93
C GLN A 215 23.10 -27.35 46.93
N PHE A 216 21.92 -26.76 46.88
CA PHE A 216 20.82 -27.08 45.97
C PHE A 216 20.20 -25.84 45.33
N PRO A 217 20.95 -25.03 44.59
CA PRO A 217 20.57 -23.69 44.11
C PRO A 217 19.32 -23.63 43.23
N LEU A 218 18.70 -24.76 42.90
CA LEU A 218 17.49 -24.86 42.07
C LEU A 218 16.34 -25.56 42.77
N ASP A 219 16.44 -25.80 44.11
CA ASP A 219 15.41 -26.47 44.94
C ASP A 219 15.02 -25.59 46.14
N PRO A 220 13.95 -24.79 46.04
CA PRO A 220 13.54 -23.83 47.09
C PRO A 220 13.11 -24.46 48.42
N THR A 221 13.31 -25.74 48.56
CA THR A 221 12.99 -26.46 49.80
C THR A 221 14.22 -26.96 50.54
N GLU A 222 15.39 -26.90 49.91
CA GLU A 222 16.63 -27.50 50.44
C GLU A 222 17.83 -26.58 50.16
N TRP A 223 18.68 -26.29 51.14
CA TRP A 223 19.88 -25.44 51.02
C TRP A 223 21.17 -26.07 51.56
N MET A 224 21.07 -27.22 52.27
CA MET A 224 22.21 -27.85 52.89
C MET A 224 22.14 -29.37 52.87
N ASP A 225 23.19 -30.00 52.34
CA ASP A 225 23.43 -31.44 52.39
C ASP A 225 24.38 -31.74 53.53
N THR A 226 23.81 -32.22 54.67
CA THR A 226 24.55 -32.37 55.92
C THR A 226 25.51 -33.60 55.92
N ASP A 227 25.16 -34.67 55.21
CA ASP A 227 25.93 -35.92 55.16
C ASP A 227 26.59 -36.19 53.80
N LEU A 228 26.39 -35.27 52.84
CA LEU A 228 26.98 -35.27 51.48
C LEU A 228 26.51 -36.49 50.65
N ASP A 229 25.29 -36.90 50.79
CA ASP A 229 24.70 -37.97 49.99
C ASP A 229 23.95 -37.49 48.75
N GLY A 230 23.80 -36.16 48.55
CA GLY A 230 23.13 -35.51 47.44
C GLY A 230 21.63 -35.35 47.67
N ILE A 231 21.14 -35.47 48.90
CA ILE A 231 19.76 -35.23 49.31
C ILE A 231 19.82 -34.28 50.50
N GLY A 232 18.99 -33.22 50.50
CA GLY A 232 18.97 -32.21 51.54
C GLY A 232 18.16 -32.56 52.80
#